data_8578f3619789697d30c8d1c1ab370fd1
#
_entry.id   8578f3619789697d30c8d1c1ab370fd1
#
_cell.length_a   1.000
_cell.length_b   1.000
_cell.length_c   1.000
_cell.angle_alpha   90.00
_cell.angle_beta   90.00
_cell.angle_gamma   90.00
#
_symmetry.space_group_name_H-M   'P 1'
#
loop_
_entity.id
_entity.type
_entity.pdbx_description
1 polymer ?
#
loop_
_entity_poly.entity_id
_entity_poly.type
_entity_poly.pdbx_seq_one_letter_code
_entity_poly.pdbx_strand_id
1 'polypeptide(L)'
;MVESHQDELFIEPRSSTGLKVVAALSALLITALVFTGYTLIRKRHAQDSGSIALTSPASPAEPAKPPKALITVDEALLQGGKSTLGGIVKNTSAEKLESLAVELELKRRKDGVVEKKLVPVDPGLLESQQEGRYLLEIRAQDYSSARLVGLKAGPNSSPLPYTTAQGQKRPPERLEPKTIVVGKPAGKGGGFLNSPDNPARVP
;
A
#
# COMPACT_ATOMS: atom_id res chain seq x y z
N MET A 1 -37.27 78.38 -1.57
CA MET A 1 -36.55 77.85 -2.74
C MET A 1 -35.16 77.54 -2.28
N VAL A 2 -34.89 76.27 -2.03
CA VAL A 2 -33.55 75.78 -1.67
C VAL A 2 -33.16 74.76 -2.75
N GLU A 3 -32.26 75.18 -3.65
CA GLU A 3 -31.69 74.31 -4.65
C GLU A 3 -30.59 73.44 -3.98
N SER A 4 -30.85 72.16 -3.94
CA SER A 4 -29.85 71.17 -3.53
C SER A 4 -29.00 70.78 -4.73
N HIS A 5 -27.79 71.27 -4.75
CA HIS A 5 -26.72 70.75 -5.65
C HIS A 5 -26.35 69.34 -5.18
N GLN A 6 -26.69 68.39 -6.01
CA GLN A 6 -26.13 67.02 -5.91
C GLN A 6 -24.85 67.01 -6.76
N ASP A 7 -23.71 67.11 -6.10
CA ASP A 7 -22.41 66.80 -6.69
C ASP A 7 -22.32 65.28 -6.90
N GLU A 8 -22.63 64.79 -8.08
CA GLU A 8 -22.31 63.44 -8.53
C GLU A 8 -20.79 63.30 -8.65
N LEU A 9 -20.20 62.70 -7.65
CA LEU A 9 -18.79 62.24 -7.70
C LEU A 9 -18.67 61.12 -8.73
N PHE A 10 -18.37 61.48 -9.95
CA PHE A 10 -17.92 60.55 -10.99
C PHE A 10 -16.55 59.97 -10.58
N ILE A 11 -16.57 58.79 -9.98
CA ILE A 11 -15.34 58.01 -9.76
C ILE A 11 -15.00 57.36 -11.09
N GLU A 12 -14.07 57.95 -11.83
CA GLU A 12 -13.48 57.31 -13.01
C GLU A 12 -12.84 55.98 -12.61
N PRO A 13 -13.22 54.87 -13.26
CA PRO A 13 -12.55 53.60 -13.00
C PRO A 13 -11.14 53.65 -13.56
N ARG A 14 -10.18 53.91 -12.69
CA ARG A 14 -8.75 53.79 -13.00
C ARG A 14 -8.51 52.44 -13.59
N SER A 15 -8.07 52.37 -14.85
CA SER A 15 -7.81 51.15 -15.57
C SER A 15 -6.76 50.28 -14.82
N SER A 16 -7.26 49.22 -14.18
CA SER A 16 -6.47 48.32 -13.33
C SER A 16 -5.67 47.27 -14.15
N THR A 17 -5.10 47.71 -15.29
CA THR A 17 -4.32 46.83 -16.14
C THR A 17 -3.14 46.19 -15.38
N GLY A 18 -2.48 46.97 -14.49
CA GLY A 18 -1.43 46.45 -13.62
C GLY A 18 -1.90 45.38 -12.66
N LEU A 19 -3.10 45.55 -12.07
CA LEU A 19 -3.67 44.57 -11.13
C LEU A 19 -4.01 43.23 -11.84
N LYS A 20 -4.50 43.28 -13.08
CA LYS A 20 -4.80 42.11 -13.90
C LYS A 20 -3.53 41.33 -14.27
N VAL A 21 -2.45 42.03 -14.57
CA VAL A 21 -1.14 41.39 -14.87
C VAL A 21 -0.56 40.70 -13.63
N VAL A 22 -0.62 41.36 -12.45
CA VAL A 22 -0.17 40.78 -11.19
C VAL A 22 -0.98 39.55 -10.83
N ALA A 23 -2.31 39.60 -10.98
CA ALA A 23 -3.20 38.46 -10.73
C ALA A 23 -2.91 37.28 -11.67
N ALA A 24 -2.64 37.53 -12.96
CA ALA A 24 -2.29 36.50 -13.92
C ALA A 24 -0.93 35.83 -13.60
N LEU A 25 0.06 36.64 -13.20
CA LEU A 25 1.38 36.10 -12.82
C LEU A 25 1.31 35.28 -11.52
N SER A 26 0.53 35.73 -10.51
CA SER A 26 0.35 34.98 -9.29
C SER A 26 -0.38 33.65 -9.50
N ALA A 27 -1.38 33.60 -10.37
CA ALA A 27 -2.08 32.36 -10.75
C ALA A 27 -1.13 31.37 -11.43
N LEU A 28 -0.29 31.84 -12.35
CA LEU A 28 0.73 31.01 -13.02
C LEU A 28 1.74 30.43 -12.03
N LEU A 29 2.19 31.22 -11.07
CA LEU A 29 3.15 30.81 -10.06
C LEU A 29 2.57 29.73 -9.11
N ILE A 30 1.33 29.92 -8.69
CA ILE A 30 0.61 28.94 -7.85
C ILE A 30 0.41 27.65 -8.63
N THR A 31 0.02 27.72 -9.90
CA THR A 31 -0.17 26.53 -10.75
C THR A 31 1.13 25.76 -10.92
N ALA A 32 2.25 26.46 -11.16
CA ALA A 32 3.57 25.85 -11.28
C ALA A 32 4.01 25.17 -9.96
N LEU A 33 3.76 25.79 -8.81
CA LEU A 33 4.05 25.20 -7.49
C LEU A 33 3.22 23.94 -7.22
N VAL A 34 1.92 23.98 -7.53
CA VAL A 34 1.04 22.82 -7.37
C VAL A 34 1.48 21.68 -8.28
N PHE A 35 1.83 21.99 -9.54
CA PHE A 35 2.26 20.97 -10.49
C PHE A 35 3.61 20.35 -10.11
N THR A 36 4.55 21.17 -9.64
CA THR A 36 5.85 20.70 -9.15
C THR A 36 5.68 19.88 -7.87
N GLY A 37 4.85 20.32 -6.93
CA GLY A 37 4.52 19.56 -5.73
C GLY A 37 3.84 18.22 -6.06
N TYR A 38 2.89 18.22 -6.99
CA TYR A 38 2.22 17.00 -7.45
C TYR A 38 3.18 16.02 -8.11
N THR A 39 4.08 16.49 -8.98
CA THR A 39 5.07 15.62 -9.62
C THR A 39 6.07 15.03 -8.65
N LEU A 40 6.48 15.81 -7.63
CA LEU A 40 7.36 15.31 -6.56
C LEU A 40 6.65 14.27 -5.69
N ILE A 41 5.39 14.50 -5.32
CA ILE A 41 4.59 13.54 -4.56
C ILE A 41 4.33 12.28 -5.40
N ARG A 42 3.97 12.44 -6.67
CA ARG A 42 3.76 11.31 -7.59
C ARG A 42 5.05 10.50 -7.79
N LYS A 43 6.21 11.17 -7.88
CA LYS A 43 7.50 10.49 -8.00
C LYS A 43 7.86 9.72 -6.73
N ARG A 44 7.53 10.23 -5.54
CA ARG A 44 7.68 9.52 -4.27
C ARG A 44 6.70 8.35 -4.17
N HIS A 45 5.43 8.55 -4.52
CA HIS A 45 4.45 7.46 -4.54
C HIS A 45 4.70 6.43 -5.65
N ALA A 46 5.25 6.82 -6.80
CA ALA A 46 5.66 5.86 -7.83
C ALA A 46 6.87 5.02 -7.41
N GLN A 47 7.72 5.55 -6.53
CA GLN A 47 8.78 4.78 -5.89
C GLN A 47 8.23 3.86 -4.78
N ASP A 48 7.13 4.25 -4.10
CA ASP A 48 6.49 3.42 -3.08
C ASP A 48 5.44 2.44 -3.66
N SER A 49 4.88 2.71 -4.83
CA SER A 49 3.86 1.87 -5.49
C SER A 49 4.41 1.06 -6.66
N GLY A 50 5.66 1.31 -7.03
CA GLY A 50 6.38 0.48 -7.97
C GLY A 50 6.61 -0.85 -7.34
N SER A 51 5.86 -1.85 -7.83
CA SER A 51 6.11 -3.28 -7.72
C SER A 51 7.21 -3.60 -6.70
N ILE A 52 6.97 -4.56 -5.85
CA ILE A 52 8.02 -5.27 -5.14
C ILE A 52 9.00 -5.83 -6.20
N ALA A 53 9.66 -4.93 -6.90
CA ALA A 53 10.91 -5.19 -7.52
C ALA A 53 11.90 -5.25 -6.36
N LEU A 54 12.27 -6.43 -5.99
CA LEU A 54 13.35 -6.81 -5.11
C LEU A 54 14.67 -6.22 -5.63
N THR A 55 14.77 -4.89 -5.63
CA THR A 55 16.05 -4.20 -5.76
C THR A 55 16.47 -3.90 -4.33
N SER A 56 17.17 -4.86 -3.75
CA SER A 56 17.98 -4.64 -2.57
C SER A 56 18.81 -3.38 -2.80
N PRO A 57 18.75 -2.33 -1.94
CA PRO A 57 19.70 -1.24 -2.03
C PRO A 57 21.07 -1.88 -1.83
N ALA A 58 21.91 -1.79 -2.85
CA ALA A 58 23.31 -2.16 -2.77
C ALA A 58 23.95 -1.36 -1.62
N SER A 59 24.11 -2.02 -0.49
CA SER A 59 25.07 -1.60 0.52
C SER A 59 26.47 -1.62 -0.13
N PRO A 60 27.38 -0.67 0.19
CA PRO A 60 28.69 -0.59 -0.43
C PRO A 60 29.37 -1.95 -0.35
N ALA A 61 29.84 -2.42 -1.48
CA ALA A 61 30.33 -3.75 -1.75
C ALA A 61 31.48 -4.18 -0.82
N GLU A 62 31.13 -4.86 0.24
CA GLU A 62 31.97 -5.91 0.79
C GLU A 62 31.95 -7.09 -0.22
N PRO A 63 33.10 -7.73 -0.51
CA PRO A 63 33.14 -8.80 -1.51
C PRO A 63 32.06 -9.84 -1.18
N ALA A 64 31.07 -9.92 -2.05
CA ALA A 64 29.85 -10.66 -1.81
C ALA A 64 30.18 -12.13 -1.58
N LYS A 65 30.10 -12.58 -0.33
CA LYS A 65 30.12 -14.00 -0.01
C LYS A 65 29.04 -14.70 -0.82
N PRO A 66 29.32 -15.84 -1.44
CA PRO A 66 28.34 -16.57 -2.23
C PRO A 66 27.06 -16.79 -1.38
N PRO A 67 25.87 -16.63 -1.96
CA PRO A 67 24.63 -16.82 -1.22
C PRO A 67 24.52 -18.27 -0.75
N LYS A 68 24.26 -18.44 0.54
CA LYS A 68 24.09 -19.77 1.16
C LYS A 68 22.64 -20.23 1.16
N ALA A 69 21.69 -19.31 0.92
CA ALA A 69 20.27 -19.63 0.89
C ALA A 69 19.52 -18.83 -0.18
N LEU A 70 18.44 -19.42 -0.69
CA LEU A 70 17.46 -18.79 -1.55
C LEU A 70 16.16 -18.63 -0.76
N ILE A 71 15.65 -17.41 -0.65
CA ILE A 71 14.38 -17.12 0.01
C ILE A 71 13.34 -16.80 -1.05
N THR A 72 12.31 -17.63 -1.12
CA THR A 72 11.15 -17.41 -1.96
C THR A 72 10.08 -16.72 -1.11
N VAL A 73 9.69 -15.50 -1.48
CA VAL A 73 8.72 -14.70 -0.73
C VAL A 73 7.36 -14.80 -1.40
N ASP A 74 6.38 -15.32 -0.69
CA ASP A 74 5.00 -15.41 -1.17
C ASP A 74 4.28 -14.07 -1.04
N GLU A 75 3.29 -13.84 -1.90
CA GLU A 75 2.42 -12.67 -1.78
C GLU A 75 1.54 -12.79 -0.52
N ALA A 76 1.42 -11.68 0.22
CA ALA A 76 0.66 -11.65 1.47
C ALA A 76 -0.79 -12.11 1.28
N LEU A 77 -1.22 -13.10 2.04
CA LEU A 77 -2.59 -13.60 2.03
C LEU A 77 -3.42 -12.85 3.05
N LEU A 78 -4.48 -12.17 2.59
CA LEU A 78 -5.42 -11.45 3.45
C LEU A 78 -6.65 -12.33 3.71
N GLN A 79 -6.97 -12.56 4.98
CA GLN A 79 -8.12 -13.37 5.38
C GLN A 79 -8.71 -12.83 6.69
N GLY A 80 -9.96 -12.39 6.65
CA GLY A 80 -10.70 -12.01 7.86
C GLY A 80 -10.03 -10.92 8.70
N GLY A 81 -9.37 -9.93 8.09
CA GLY A 81 -8.65 -8.86 8.80
C GLY A 81 -7.23 -9.24 9.27
N LYS A 82 -6.82 -10.48 9.10
CA LYS A 82 -5.46 -10.96 9.28
C LYS A 82 -4.71 -10.97 7.95
N SER A 83 -3.40 -10.76 8.02
CA SER A 83 -2.50 -10.94 6.89
C SER A 83 -1.47 -12.00 7.27
N THR A 84 -1.33 -12.98 6.40
CA THR A 84 -0.32 -14.03 6.53
C THR A 84 0.82 -13.72 5.57
N LEU A 85 2.01 -13.54 6.13
CA LEU A 85 3.26 -13.35 5.42
C LEU A 85 4.04 -14.65 5.49
N GLY A 86 4.55 -15.14 4.37
CA GLY A 86 5.26 -16.41 4.38
C GLY A 86 6.12 -16.61 3.14
N GLY A 87 6.76 -17.78 3.10
CA GLY A 87 7.59 -18.18 2.00
C GLY A 87 8.41 -19.41 2.33
N ILE A 88 9.34 -19.71 1.43
CA ILE A 88 10.21 -20.88 1.50
C ILE A 88 11.66 -20.42 1.56
N VAL A 89 12.44 -21.02 2.43
CA VAL A 89 13.89 -20.86 2.51
C VAL A 89 14.52 -22.16 2.04
N LYS A 90 15.32 -22.11 1.00
CA LYS A 90 16.10 -23.24 0.48
C LYS A 90 17.55 -23.07 0.81
N ASN A 91 18.16 -24.08 1.40
CA ASN A 91 19.60 -24.12 1.61
C ASN A 91 20.30 -24.43 0.28
N THR A 92 21.03 -23.48 -0.28
CA THR A 92 21.79 -23.64 -1.53
C THR A 92 23.26 -23.96 -1.29
N SER A 93 23.67 -24.01 -0.02
CA SER A 93 25.04 -24.36 0.35
C SER A 93 25.21 -25.87 0.50
N ALA A 94 26.46 -26.34 0.56
CA ALA A 94 26.81 -27.72 0.86
C ALA A 94 26.77 -28.03 2.37
N GLU A 95 26.73 -26.99 3.22
CA GLU A 95 26.73 -27.12 4.67
C GLU A 95 25.29 -27.17 5.17
N LYS A 96 25.04 -27.88 6.28
CA LYS A 96 23.78 -27.81 6.98
C LYS A 96 23.62 -26.45 7.66
N LEU A 97 22.42 -25.90 7.63
CA LEU A 97 22.07 -24.66 8.27
C LEU A 97 21.14 -24.93 9.45
N GLU A 98 21.50 -24.41 10.64
CA GLU A 98 20.77 -24.66 11.87
C GLU A 98 20.17 -23.37 12.43
N SER A 99 19.05 -23.48 13.14
CA SER A 99 18.38 -22.36 13.81
C SER A 99 18.11 -21.18 12.87
N LEU A 100 17.53 -21.49 11.71
CA LEU A 100 17.22 -20.49 10.71
C LEU A 100 16.03 -19.62 11.13
N ALA A 101 16.19 -18.32 10.97
CA ALA A 101 15.12 -17.34 11.17
C ALA A 101 15.18 -16.24 10.11
N VAL A 102 14.03 -15.92 9.55
CA VAL A 102 13.86 -14.83 8.60
C VAL A 102 13.57 -13.54 9.37
N GLU A 103 14.31 -12.48 9.08
CA GLU A 103 14.08 -11.15 9.65
C GLU A 103 13.17 -10.35 8.74
N LEU A 104 11.97 -10.04 9.25
CA LEU A 104 10.99 -9.21 8.57
C LEU A 104 10.92 -7.83 9.24
N GLU A 105 10.88 -6.81 8.44
CA GLU A 105 10.64 -5.42 8.85
C GLU A 105 9.18 -5.07 8.57
N LEU A 106 8.47 -4.68 9.61
CA LEU A 106 7.06 -4.32 9.57
C LEU A 106 6.90 -2.84 9.89
N LYS A 107 6.25 -2.08 9.02
CA LYS A 107 5.95 -0.66 9.26
C LYS A 107 4.54 -0.51 9.80
N ARG A 108 4.42 0.00 11.01
CA ARG A 108 3.12 0.26 11.64
C ARG A 108 2.37 1.37 10.93
N ARG A 109 1.07 1.21 10.76
CA ARG A 109 0.22 2.18 10.07
C ARG A 109 -0.05 3.43 10.92
N LYS A 110 -0.21 3.26 12.24
CA LYS A 110 -0.62 4.32 13.15
C LYS A 110 0.43 5.42 13.33
N ASP A 111 1.68 5.02 13.50
CA ASP A 111 2.78 5.91 13.90
C ASP A 111 3.98 5.84 12.94
N GLY A 112 3.92 4.97 11.93
CA GLY A 112 5.00 4.78 10.98
C GLY A 112 6.25 4.12 11.55
N VAL A 113 6.20 3.67 12.82
CA VAL A 113 7.30 2.98 13.48
C VAL A 113 7.61 1.68 12.75
N VAL A 114 8.89 1.41 12.63
CA VAL A 114 9.41 0.21 11.97
C VAL A 114 9.83 -0.80 13.05
N GLU A 115 9.22 -1.97 13.02
CA GLU A 115 9.50 -3.09 13.92
C GLU A 115 10.19 -4.21 13.15
N LYS A 116 11.20 -4.84 13.74
CA LYS A 116 11.86 -6.02 13.20
C LYS A 116 11.36 -7.25 13.94
N LYS A 117 10.92 -8.26 13.19
CA LYS A 117 10.50 -9.55 13.72
C LYS A 117 11.33 -10.67 13.14
N LEU A 118 11.81 -11.56 14.00
CA LEU A 118 12.45 -12.81 13.63
C LEU A 118 11.39 -13.90 13.56
N VAL A 119 11.29 -14.54 12.42
CA VAL A 119 10.33 -15.62 12.16
C VAL A 119 11.11 -16.90 11.97
N PRO A 120 10.93 -17.90 12.82
CA PRO A 120 11.64 -19.17 12.66
C PRO A 120 11.24 -19.86 11.37
N VAL A 121 12.18 -20.59 10.78
CA VAL A 121 11.94 -21.44 9.62
C VAL A 121 11.65 -22.85 10.15
N ASP A 122 10.68 -23.53 9.57
CA ASP A 122 10.33 -24.92 9.90
C ASP A 122 10.57 -25.82 8.68
N PRO A 123 11.40 -26.86 8.79
CA PRO A 123 12.21 -27.24 9.93
C PRO A 123 13.36 -26.25 10.21
N GLY A 124 13.74 -26.10 11.48
CA GLY A 124 14.82 -25.18 11.89
C GLY A 124 16.23 -25.63 11.50
N LEU A 125 16.36 -26.85 10.99
CA LEU A 125 17.58 -27.43 10.44
C LEU A 125 17.32 -27.77 8.97
N LEU A 126 18.14 -27.24 8.07
CA LEU A 126 18.07 -27.54 6.64
C LEU A 126 19.36 -28.13 6.16
N GLU A 127 19.28 -29.37 5.69
CA GLU A 127 20.36 -30.04 4.96
C GLU A 127 20.61 -29.35 3.60
N SER A 128 21.70 -29.71 2.92
CA SER A 128 21.98 -29.18 1.58
C SER A 128 20.79 -29.43 0.64
N GLN A 129 20.36 -28.39 -0.10
CA GLN A 129 19.22 -28.39 -1.03
C GLN A 129 17.84 -28.59 -0.37
N GLN A 130 17.78 -28.75 0.94
CA GLN A 130 16.51 -28.87 1.66
C GLN A 130 15.80 -27.51 1.75
N GLU A 131 14.47 -27.57 1.85
CA GLU A 131 13.58 -26.41 1.96
C GLU A 131 12.88 -26.41 3.32
N GLY A 132 12.71 -25.22 3.88
CA GLY A 132 11.92 -24.97 5.06
C GLY A 132 10.95 -23.81 4.84
N ARG A 133 9.89 -23.76 5.61
CA ARG A 133 8.85 -22.74 5.49
C ARG A 133 8.89 -21.78 6.67
N TYR A 134 8.66 -20.50 6.41
CA TYR A 134 8.39 -19.52 7.46
C TYR A 134 7.00 -18.94 7.27
N LEU A 135 6.34 -18.59 8.38
CA LEU A 135 5.00 -18.04 8.37
C LEU A 135 4.83 -17.06 9.54
N LEU A 136 4.29 -15.88 9.25
CA LEU A 136 3.96 -14.86 10.22
C LEU A 136 2.54 -14.34 10.00
N GLU A 137 1.68 -14.50 11.00
CA GLU A 137 0.37 -13.87 11.01
C GLU A 137 0.45 -12.49 11.70
N ILE A 138 -0.12 -11.49 11.05
CA ILE A 138 -0.25 -10.13 11.56
C ILE A 138 -1.67 -9.60 11.32
N ARG A 139 -2.08 -8.59 12.07
CA ARG A 139 -3.31 -7.87 11.77
C ARG A 139 -3.07 -6.92 10.60
N ALA A 140 -3.83 -7.06 9.52
CA ALA A 140 -3.65 -6.26 8.31
C ALA A 140 -3.84 -4.75 8.53
N GLN A 141 -4.67 -4.38 9.52
CA GLN A 141 -4.94 -2.98 9.86
C GLN A 141 -3.80 -2.30 10.63
N ASP A 142 -2.95 -3.06 11.32
CA ASP A 142 -1.90 -2.50 12.18
C ASP A 142 -0.66 -2.11 11.37
N TYR A 143 -0.43 -2.75 10.22
CA TYR A 143 0.77 -2.56 9.43
C TYR A 143 0.45 -2.06 8.02
N SER A 144 1.29 -1.15 7.52
CA SER A 144 1.17 -0.58 6.17
C SER A 144 2.04 -1.32 5.15
N SER A 145 3.16 -1.88 5.59
CA SER A 145 4.05 -2.66 4.72
C SER A 145 4.87 -3.67 5.54
N ALA A 146 5.29 -4.71 4.87
CA ALA A 146 6.22 -5.72 5.38
C ALA A 146 7.28 -5.97 4.30
N ARG A 147 8.53 -6.12 4.71
CA ARG A 147 9.62 -6.47 3.81
C ARG A 147 10.61 -7.43 4.47
N LEU A 148 11.22 -8.27 3.67
CA LEU A 148 12.33 -9.12 4.06
C LEU A 148 13.60 -8.26 4.17
N VAL A 149 14.30 -8.35 5.30
CA VAL A 149 15.53 -7.57 5.53
C VAL A 149 16.73 -8.45 5.87
N GLY A 150 16.51 -9.70 6.26
CA GLY A 150 17.61 -10.56 6.61
C GLY A 150 17.26 -12.03 6.75
N LEU A 151 18.29 -12.86 6.71
CA LEU A 151 18.26 -14.25 7.14
C LEU A 151 19.32 -14.43 8.21
N LYS A 152 18.98 -15.10 9.29
CA LYS A 152 19.86 -15.38 10.41
C LYS A 152 19.96 -16.89 10.64
N ALA A 153 21.13 -17.34 11.05
CA ALA A 153 21.38 -18.74 11.34
C ALA A 153 22.20 -18.89 12.61
N GLY A 154 22.07 -20.06 13.22
CA GLY A 154 22.82 -20.46 14.41
C GLY A 154 22.32 -19.82 15.71
N PRO A 155 22.85 -20.26 16.87
CA PRO A 155 22.40 -19.85 18.19
C PRO A 155 22.61 -18.35 18.45
N ASN A 156 23.59 -17.73 17.80
CA ASN A 156 23.89 -16.31 17.92
C ASN A 156 23.17 -15.43 16.89
N SER A 157 22.23 -16.00 16.13
CA SER A 157 21.47 -15.27 15.08
C SER A 157 22.39 -14.50 14.14
N SER A 158 23.48 -15.13 13.67
CA SER A 158 24.44 -14.53 12.76
C SER A 158 23.81 -14.27 11.38
N PRO A 159 24.08 -13.13 10.73
CA PRO A 159 23.57 -12.84 9.41
C PRO A 159 24.11 -13.82 8.36
N LEU A 160 23.22 -14.35 7.54
CA LEU A 160 23.54 -15.29 6.47
C LEU A 160 23.32 -14.63 5.10
N PRO A 161 24.27 -14.74 4.16
CA PRO A 161 24.08 -14.24 2.81
C PRO A 161 23.02 -15.07 2.07
N TYR A 162 22.06 -14.37 1.44
CA TYR A 162 20.95 -15.01 0.74
C TYR A 162 20.61 -14.26 -0.56
N THR A 163 19.89 -14.95 -1.45
CA THR A 163 19.20 -14.36 -2.59
C THR A 163 17.70 -14.47 -2.39
N THR A 164 16.94 -13.65 -3.09
CA THR A 164 15.48 -13.66 -3.03
C THR A 164 14.87 -14.01 -4.38
N ALA A 165 13.77 -14.75 -4.35
CA ALA A 165 12.94 -15.04 -5.50
C ALA A 165 11.48 -14.71 -5.17
N GLN A 166 10.70 -14.45 -6.20
CA GLN A 166 9.26 -14.26 -6.06
C GLN A 166 8.58 -15.63 -5.93
N GLY A 167 7.75 -15.78 -4.91
CA GLY A 167 7.01 -17.01 -4.63
C GLY A 167 5.62 -17.02 -5.28
N GLN A 168 4.70 -17.69 -4.62
CA GLN A 168 3.34 -17.83 -5.12
C GLN A 168 2.62 -16.49 -5.13
N LYS A 169 1.99 -16.19 -6.28
CA LYS A 169 1.07 -15.06 -6.38
C LYS A 169 -0.23 -15.41 -5.67
N ARG A 170 -0.81 -14.41 -5.04
CA ARG A 170 -2.14 -14.51 -4.45
C ARG A 170 -3.15 -14.95 -5.52
N PRO A 171 -3.94 -16.01 -5.27
CA PRO A 171 -5.05 -16.32 -6.16
C PRO A 171 -5.99 -15.10 -6.23
N PRO A 172 -6.54 -14.80 -7.41
CA PRO A 172 -7.48 -13.70 -7.54
C PRO A 172 -8.63 -13.92 -6.56
N GLU A 173 -8.94 -12.89 -5.77
CA GLU A 173 -10.04 -12.94 -4.81
C GLU A 173 -11.34 -13.18 -5.58
N ARG A 174 -11.87 -14.39 -5.47
CA ARG A 174 -13.14 -14.75 -6.07
C ARG A 174 -14.23 -14.07 -5.24
N LEU A 175 -14.62 -12.87 -5.66
CA LEU A 175 -15.81 -12.23 -5.12
C LEU A 175 -17.00 -13.09 -5.49
N GLU A 176 -17.42 -13.96 -4.59
CA GLU A 176 -18.70 -14.63 -4.75
C GLU A 176 -19.77 -13.53 -4.77
N PRO A 177 -20.57 -13.44 -5.84
CA PRO A 177 -21.65 -12.48 -5.89
C PRO A 177 -22.59 -12.80 -4.74
N LYS A 178 -22.54 -12.00 -3.67
CA LYS A 178 -23.47 -12.10 -2.57
C LYS A 178 -24.84 -11.69 -3.11
N THR A 179 -25.63 -12.68 -3.53
CA THR A 179 -27.00 -12.45 -3.94
C THR A 179 -27.74 -11.94 -2.70
N ILE A 180 -27.93 -10.63 -2.64
CA ILE A 180 -28.82 -10.05 -1.65
C ILE A 180 -30.22 -10.41 -2.11
N VAL A 181 -30.79 -11.45 -1.54
CA VAL A 181 -32.22 -11.72 -1.68
C VAL A 181 -32.93 -10.60 -0.94
N VAL A 182 -33.34 -9.59 -1.68
CA VAL A 182 -34.24 -8.57 -1.15
C VAL A 182 -35.56 -9.30 -0.89
N GLY A 183 -35.74 -9.77 0.33
CA GLY A 183 -36.99 -10.34 0.78
C GLY A 183 -38.07 -9.29 0.56
N LYS A 184 -39.06 -9.63 -0.28
CA LYS A 184 -40.25 -8.80 -0.45
C LYS A 184 -40.81 -8.57 0.94
N PRO A 185 -40.90 -7.34 1.44
CA PRO A 185 -41.51 -7.13 2.75
C PRO A 185 -42.95 -7.64 2.70
N ALA A 186 -43.24 -8.60 3.55
CA ALA A 186 -44.60 -9.01 3.83
C ALA A 186 -45.28 -7.90 4.61
N GLY A 187 -45.52 -6.76 3.97
CA GLY A 187 -46.14 -5.57 4.53
C GLY A 187 -47.56 -5.47 4.10
N LYS A 188 -48.49 -5.62 5.04
CA LYS A 188 -49.83 -5.07 4.94
C LYS A 188 -49.72 -3.57 4.64
N GLY A 189 -50.26 -3.16 3.52
CA GLY A 189 -50.41 -1.76 3.26
C GLY A 189 -49.91 -1.41 1.87
N GLY A 190 -50.79 -0.81 1.11
CA GLY A 190 -50.56 -0.35 -0.23
C GLY A 190 -49.27 0.43 -0.32
N GLY A 191 -48.24 -0.29 -0.68
CA GLY A 191 -46.96 0.30 -0.94
C GLY A 191 -47.00 1.11 -2.22
N PHE A 192 -46.01 1.88 -2.40
CA PHE A 192 -45.70 2.73 -3.53
C PHE A 192 -45.96 2.07 -4.91
N LEU A 193 -45.90 0.73 -4.98
CA LEU A 193 -46.15 -0.07 -6.19
C LEU A 193 -47.61 -0.11 -6.63
N ASN A 194 -48.57 0.25 -5.78
CA ASN A 194 -50.00 0.27 -6.08
C ASN A 194 -50.56 1.68 -6.23
N SER A 195 -49.71 2.67 -6.46
CA SER A 195 -50.16 4.01 -6.77
C SER A 195 -50.77 4.05 -8.19
N PRO A 196 -51.69 4.99 -8.46
CA PRO A 196 -52.26 5.15 -9.81
C PRO A 196 -51.22 5.36 -10.90
N ASP A 197 -50.08 5.91 -10.50
CA ASP A 197 -48.95 6.25 -11.41
C ASP A 197 -48.00 5.05 -11.68
N ASN A 198 -48.13 3.96 -10.90
CA ASN A 198 -47.32 2.76 -11.08
C ASN A 198 -48.14 1.50 -10.76
N PRO A 199 -49.07 1.10 -11.66
CA PRO A 199 -49.89 -0.07 -11.46
C PRO A 199 -49.06 -1.34 -11.50
N ALA A 200 -49.20 -2.16 -10.47
CA ALA A 200 -48.47 -3.42 -10.30
C ALA A 200 -48.91 -4.52 -11.26
N ARG A 201 -49.89 -4.27 -12.14
CA ARG A 201 -50.40 -5.23 -13.11
C ARG A 201 -50.31 -4.68 -14.51
N VAL A 202 -49.57 -5.37 -15.33
CA VAL A 202 -49.67 -5.36 -16.78
C VAL A 202 -50.69 -6.48 -17.11
N PRO A 203 -51.70 -6.21 -17.90
CA PRO A 203 -52.66 -7.22 -18.32
C PRO A 203 -52.04 -8.35 -19.13
#